data_111855bbb83216614b9d385c0cfa579b
#
_entry.id   111855bbb83216614b9d385c0cfa579b
#
_cell.length_a   1.000
_cell.length_b   1.000
_cell.length_c   1.000
_cell.angle_alpha   90.00
_cell.angle_beta   90.00
_cell.angle_gamma   90.00
#
_symmetry.space_group_name_H-M   'P 1'
#
loop_
_entity.id
_entity.type
_entity.pdbx_description
1 polymer ?
#
loop_
_entity_poly.entity_id
_entity_poly.type
_entity_poly.pdbx_seq_one_letter_code
_entity_poly.pdbx_strand_id
1 'polypeptide(L)'
;MMYGHVEKDRHIIESLEHIRGVQDLALKNGNDGGFTAFIPWSYKKDNTALAKLVDDEAGPNQYLRIIAISRIMLDNVPHIQASWFSEGKKTGQIALRFGADDFGGTLFDENVMLAAGFYNRTTENEVREMISEAGYSPIQRLTNYELVVGSGAELASTK
;
A
#
# COMPACT_ATOMS: atom_id res chain seq x y z
N MET A 1 8.33 0.08 -0.80
CA MET A 1 9.41 -0.30 0.15
C MET A 1 9.16 -1.71 0.63
N MET A 2 10.16 -2.60 0.55
CA MET A 2 10.08 -3.93 1.15
C MET A 2 10.62 -3.87 2.58
N TYR A 3 10.03 -4.65 3.50
CA TYR A 3 10.42 -4.73 4.90
C TYR A 3 10.11 -6.14 5.47
N GLY A 4 10.54 -6.42 6.70
CA GLY A 4 10.32 -7.71 7.38
C GLY A 4 11.32 -8.79 6.97
N HIS A 5 12.58 -8.42 6.67
CA HIS A 5 13.66 -9.37 6.37
C HIS A 5 14.80 -9.23 7.38
N VAL A 6 15.90 -8.53 7.05
CA VAL A 6 17.10 -8.42 7.91
C VAL A 6 17.28 -7.02 8.51
N GLU A 7 16.40 -6.09 8.17
CA GLU A 7 16.45 -4.72 8.67
C GLU A 7 16.01 -4.63 10.13
N LYS A 8 16.28 -3.47 10.71
CA LYS A 8 15.82 -3.06 12.05
C LYS A 8 14.87 -1.89 11.91
N ASP A 9 14.04 -1.62 12.92
CA ASP A 9 13.08 -0.51 12.94
C ASP A 9 13.71 0.83 12.51
N ARG A 10 14.94 1.11 12.96
CA ARG A 10 15.67 2.33 12.56
C ARG A 10 15.88 2.43 11.04
N HIS A 11 16.13 1.31 10.35
CA HIS A 11 16.35 1.31 8.89
C HIS A 11 15.06 1.60 8.13
N ILE A 12 13.92 1.19 8.70
CA ILE A 12 12.59 1.54 8.16
C ILE A 12 12.37 3.05 8.27
N ILE A 13 12.65 3.64 9.45
CA ILE A 13 12.51 5.09 9.66
C ILE A 13 13.47 5.86 8.74
N GLU A 14 14.74 5.50 8.69
CA GLU A 14 15.73 6.11 7.79
C GLU A 14 15.27 6.05 6.30
N SER A 15 14.67 4.92 5.90
CA SER A 15 14.14 4.77 4.53
C SER A 15 12.94 5.68 4.27
N LEU A 16 12.04 5.83 5.24
CA LEU A 16 10.90 6.74 5.11
C LEU A 16 11.34 8.21 5.08
N GLU A 17 12.32 8.60 5.92
CA GLU A 17 12.93 9.93 5.88
C GLU A 17 13.57 10.22 4.52
N HIS A 18 14.26 9.23 3.95
CA HIS A 18 14.88 9.36 2.63
C HIS A 18 13.84 9.56 1.52
N ILE A 19 12.78 8.74 1.52
CA ILE A 19 11.65 8.86 0.58
C ILE A 19 11.00 10.24 0.71
N ARG A 20 10.75 10.70 1.93
CA ARG A 20 10.21 12.03 2.21
C ARG A 20 11.09 13.11 1.62
N GLY A 21 12.40 13.06 1.88
CA GLY A 21 13.36 14.04 1.38
C GLY A 21 13.43 14.11 -0.15
N VAL A 22 13.37 12.95 -0.83
CA VAL A 22 13.30 12.88 -2.30
C VAL A 22 12.01 13.51 -2.81
N GLN A 23 10.88 13.24 -2.15
CA GLN A 23 9.59 13.86 -2.50
C GLN A 23 9.62 15.38 -2.33
N ASP A 24 10.16 15.88 -1.21
CA ASP A 24 10.30 17.33 -0.97
C ASP A 24 11.14 18.00 -2.07
N LEU A 25 12.23 17.36 -2.51
CA LEU A 25 13.05 17.86 -3.61
C LEU A 25 12.28 17.89 -4.94
N ALA A 26 11.50 16.86 -5.23
CA ALA A 26 10.70 16.80 -6.45
C ALA A 26 9.66 17.93 -6.47
N LEU A 27 8.93 18.10 -5.38
CA LEU A 27 7.91 19.16 -5.24
C LEU A 27 8.53 20.56 -5.33
N LYS A 28 9.67 20.79 -4.67
CA LYS A 28 10.39 22.07 -4.70
C LYS A 28 10.86 22.45 -6.12
N ASN A 29 11.24 21.48 -6.91
CA ASN A 29 11.75 21.70 -8.26
C ASN A 29 10.62 21.89 -9.29
N GLY A 30 9.35 21.88 -8.86
CA GLY A 30 8.20 22.01 -9.76
C GLY A 30 8.04 20.86 -10.75
N ASN A 31 8.67 19.73 -10.45
CA ASN A 31 8.51 18.52 -11.25
C ASN A 31 7.18 17.84 -10.86
N ASP A 32 6.31 17.68 -11.85
CA ASP A 32 5.09 16.85 -11.72
C ASP A 32 5.43 15.35 -11.51
N GLY A 33 6.71 15.01 -11.38
CA GLY A 33 7.27 13.68 -11.31
C GLY A 33 7.64 13.17 -9.92
N GLY A 34 7.01 13.66 -8.85
CA GLY A 34 7.16 13.10 -7.51
C GLY A 34 6.49 11.73 -7.35
N PHE A 35 6.64 11.12 -6.18
CA PHE A 35 5.91 9.90 -5.86
C PHE A 35 4.41 10.18 -5.76
N THR A 36 3.62 9.44 -6.51
CA THR A 36 2.15 9.51 -6.45
C THR A 36 1.59 8.63 -5.33
N ALA A 37 2.26 7.54 -5.02
CA ALA A 37 1.85 6.62 -3.96
C ALA A 37 3.04 5.94 -3.31
N PHE A 38 2.88 5.58 -2.05
CA PHE A 38 3.77 4.70 -1.32
C PHE A 38 3.10 3.35 -1.06
N ILE A 39 3.81 2.26 -1.35
CA ILE A 39 3.33 0.89 -1.18
C ILE A 39 4.32 0.12 -0.32
N PRO A 40 4.00 -0.20 0.95
CA PRO A 40 4.82 -1.11 1.75
C PRO A 40 4.52 -2.56 1.40
N TRP A 41 5.58 -3.36 1.24
CA TRP A 41 5.48 -4.79 0.99
C TRP A 41 6.22 -5.57 2.05
N SER A 42 5.54 -6.50 2.71
CA SER A 42 6.22 -7.45 3.58
C SER A 42 7.01 -8.46 2.74
N TYR A 43 8.22 -8.75 3.20
CA TYR A 43 9.03 -9.80 2.60
C TYR A 43 8.37 -11.16 2.84
N LYS A 44 8.34 -11.99 1.80
CA LYS A 44 7.90 -13.40 1.85
C LYS A 44 9.13 -14.28 1.62
N LYS A 45 9.41 -15.17 2.56
CA LYS A 45 10.67 -15.91 2.56
C LYS A 45 10.71 -17.11 1.65
N ASP A 46 9.57 -17.70 1.32
CA ASP A 46 9.49 -18.92 0.56
C ASP A 46 10.17 -18.79 -0.81
N ASN A 47 11.00 -19.77 -1.14
CA ASN A 47 11.77 -19.84 -2.40
C ASN A 47 12.71 -18.64 -2.65
N THR A 48 13.17 -17.94 -1.61
CA THR A 48 14.07 -16.79 -1.74
C THR A 48 15.46 -17.07 -1.18
N ALA A 49 16.46 -16.33 -1.67
CA ALA A 49 17.85 -16.46 -1.22
C ALA A 49 18.02 -16.05 0.27
N LEU A 50 17.20 -15.12 0.77
CA LEU A 50 17.26 -14.63 2.15
C LEU A 50 16.52 -15.54 3.14
N ALA A 51 15.81 -16.59 2.69
CA ALA A 51 15.02 -17.46 3.56
C ALA A 51 15.79 -18.02 4.76
N LYS A 52 17.09 -18.24 4.60
CA LYS A 52 17.98 -18.77 5.66
C LYS A 52 18.40 -17.73 6.70
N LEU A 53 18.19 -16.44 6.42
CA LEU A 53 18.58 -15.32 7.28
C LEU A 53 17.40 -14.65 7.96
N VAL A 54 16.18 -15.08 7.62
CA VAL A 54 14.94 -14.51 8.15
C VAL A 54 14.24 -15.58 8.97
N ASP A 55 14.19 -15.39 10.28
CA ASP A 55 13.55 -16.34 11.19
C ASP A 55 12.03 -16.31 11.03
N ASP A 56 11.42 -15.14 11.15
CA ASP A 56 9.98 -14.94 11.07
C ASP A 56 9.60 -13.91 10.01
N GLU A 57 8.50 -14.14 9.29
CA GLU A 57 7.91 -13.17 8.39
C GLU A 57 7.11 -12.10 9.15
N ALA A 58 7.08 -10.90 8.57
CA ALA A 58 6.24 -9.82 9.08
C ALA A 58 4.75 -10.19 9.02
N GLY A 59 4.10 -10.19 10.16
CA GLY A 59 2.67 -10.48 10.27
C GLY A 59 1.77 -9.23 10.09
N PRO A 60 0.44 -9.42 10.10
CA PRO A 60 -0.54 -8.34 9.89
C PRO A 60 -0.37 -7.15 10.84
N ASN A 61 -0.05 -7.39 12.09
CA ASN A 61 0.15 -6.31 13.08
C ASN A 61 1.33 -5.41 12.72
N GLN A 62 2.43 -6.01 12.24
CA GLN A 62 3.59 -5.25 11.80
C GLN A 62 3.26 -4.46 10.54
N TYR A 63 2.54 -5.07 9.60
CA TYR A 63 2.07 -4.37 8.40
C TYR A 63 1.23 -3.13 8.73
N LEU A 64 0.24 -3.26 9.61
CA LEU A 64 -0.62 -2.14 10.01
C LEU A 64 0.17 -1.02 10.70
N ARG A 65 1.17 -1.37 11.52
CA ARG A 65 2.09 -0.38 12.10
C ARG A 65 2.90 0.35 11.03
N ILE A 66 3.39 -0.36 10.00
CA ILE A 66 4.12 0.26 8.89
C ILE A 66 3.22 1.23 8.12
N ILE A 67 1.97 0.85 7.82
CA ILE A 67 1.00 1.75 7.18
C ILE A 67 0.81 3.03 8.01
N ALA A 68 0.57 2.89 9.32
CA ALA A 68 0.34 4.04 10.21
C ALA A 68 1.55 4.98 10.28
N ILE A 69 2.74 4.42 10.47
CA ILE A 69 3.99 5.20 10.52
C ILE A 69 4.25 5.87 9.17
N SER A 70 4.05 5.15 8.07
CA SER A 70 4.21 5.72 6.73
C SER A 70 3.28 6.90 6.48
N ARG A 71 2.01 6.81 6.89
CA ARG A 71 1.06 7.94 6.76
C ARG A 71 1.50 9.16 7.57
N ILE A 72 2.08 8.96 8.76
CA ILE A 72 2.56 10.07 9.60
C ILE A 72 3.83 10.70 9.01
N MET A 73 4.76 9.87 8.52
CA MET A 73 6.06 10.34 8.05
C MET A 73 6.05 10.84 6.61
N LEU A 74 5.18 10.31 5.77
CA LEU A 74 5.06 10.63 4.34
C LEU A 74 3.83 11.50 4.07
N ASP A 75 3.61 12.57 4.85
CA ASP A 75 2.50 13.52 4.66
C ASP A 75 2.59 14.28 3.32
N ASN A 76 3.77 14.29 2.70
CA ASN A 76 4.04 14.85 1.37
C ASN A 76 3.81 13.86 0.20
N VAL A 77 3.53 12.58 0.48
CA VAL A 77 3.15 11.58 -0.54
C VAL A 77 1.63 11.44 -0.54
N PRO A 78 0.93 11.72 -1.66
CA PRO A 78 -0.53 11.81 -1.68
C PRO A 78 -1.23 10.54 -1.20
N HIS A 79 -0.77 9.37 -1.68
CA HIS A 79 -1.47 8.12 -1.46
C HIS A 79 -0.60 7.06 -0.78
N ILE A 80 -1.23 6.27 0.11
CA ILE A 80 -0.64 5.05 0.68
C ILE A 80 -1.55 3.88 0.31
N GLN A 81 -1.00 2.96 -0.47
CA GLN A 81 -1.75 1.82 -0.97
C GLN A 81 -1.68 0.64 0.01
N ALA A 82 -2.84 0.06 0.29
CA ALA A 82 -2.97 -1.20 1.00
C ALA A 82 -2.60 -2.39 0.10
N SER A 83 -1.64 -3.21 0.55
CA SER A 83 -1.16 -4.38 -0.21
C SER A 83 -2.00 -5.63 0.10
N TRP A 84 -3.30 -5.60 -0.20
CA TRP A 84 -4.20 -6.72 0.09
C TRP A 84 -3.76 -8.04 -0.56
N PHE A 85 -3.09 -7.98 -1.70
CA PHE A 85 -2.62 -9.16 -2.44
C PHE A 85 -1.51 -9.91 -1.72
N SER A 86 -0.67 -9.24 -0.93
CA SER A 86 0.40 -9.86 -0.12
C SER A 86 -0.02 -10.14 1.32
N GLU A 87 -0.92 -9.32 1.88
CA GLU A 87 -1.29 -9.37 3.30
C GLU A 87 -2.67 -10.01 3.54
N GLY A 88 -3.39 -10.30 2.47
CA GLY A 88 -4.77 -10.79 2.51
C GLY A 88 -5.82 -9.68 2.57
N LYS A 89 -7.01 -9.98 2.06
CA LYS A 89 -8.11 -9.02 1.92
C LYS A 89 -8.51 -8.33 3.23
N LYS A 90 -8.60 -9.10 4.33
CA LYS A 90 -8.97 -8.54 5.65
C LYS A 90 -7.93 -7.58 6.19
N THR A 91 -6.65 -7.89 6.08
CA THR A 91 -5.57 -6.99 6.48
C THR A 91 -5.58 -5.72 5.64
N GLY A 92 -5.77 -5.84 4.31
CA GLY A 92 -5.94 -4.70 3.41
C GLY A 92 -7.13 -3.82 3.78
N GLN A 93 -8.27 -4.41 4.11
CA GLN A 93 -9.46 -3.69 4.58
C GLN A 93 -9.19 -2.91 5.88
N ILE A 94 -8.53 -3.54 6.85
CA ILE A 94 -8.18 -2.90 8.13
C ILE A 94 -7.15 -1.78 7.91
N ALA A 95 -6.23 -1.92 6.94
CA ALA A 95 -5.21 -0.91 6.64
C ALA A 95 -5.80 0.45 6.25
N LEU A 96 -7.02 0.49 5.69
CA LEU A 96 -7.74 1.73 5.43
C LEU A 96 -8.00 2.54 6.71
N ARG A 97 -8.17 1.88 7.85
CA ARG A 97 -8.33 2.52 9.17
C ARG A 97 -6.99 2.95 9.78
N PHE A 98 -5.88 2.47 9.23
CA PHE A 98 -4.53 2.79 9.69
C PHE A 98 -3.82 3.84 8.82
N GLY A 99 -4.51 4.40 7.84
CA GLY A 99 -3.99 5.51 7.03
C GLY A 99 -3.75 5.20 5.56
N ALA A 100 -4.03 3.98 5.10
CA ALA A 100 -4.14 3.71 3.67
C ALA A 100 -5.40 4.39 3.11
N ASP A 101 -5.31 4.94 1.91
CA ASP A 101 -6.40 5.60 1.19
C ASP A 101 -6.60 5.00 -0.21
N ASP A 102 -5.81 4.01 -0.58
CA ASP A 102 -5.88 3.31 -1.84
C ASP A 102 -5.87 1.79 -1.60
N PHE A 103 -6.83 1.09 -2.14
CA PHE A 103 -6.90 -0.38 -2.01
C PHE A 103 -6.10 -1.11 -3.10
N GLY A 104 -5.64 -0.40 -4.12
CA GLY A 104 -4.97 -0.98 -5.29
C GLY A 104 -5.95 -1.55 -6.31
N GLY A 105 -5.42 -2.28 -7.29
CA GLY A 105 -6.19 -2.89 -8.38
C GLY A 105 -6.52 -4.36 -8.14
N THR A 106 -7.37 -4.89 -9.02
CA THR A 106 -7.73 -6.31 -9.09
C THR A 106 -6.73 -7.07 -9.97
N LEU A 107 -5.56 -7.38 -9.50
CA LEU A 107 -4.45 -7.96 -10.26
C LEU A 107 -4.87 -9.11 -11.19
N PHE A 108 -4.46 -9.04 -12.47
CA PHE A 108 -4.75 -10.08 -13.47
C PHE A 108 -3.68 -11.18 -13.48
N ASP A 109 -2.41 -10.80 -13.55
CA ASP A 109 -1.28 -11.73 -13.66
C ASP A 109 -0.18 -11.35 -12.66
N GLU A 110 -0.32 -11.78 -11.40
CA GLU A 110 0.68 -11.56 -10.37
C GLU A 110 1.57 -12.80 -10.22
N ASN A 111 2.65 -12.83 -10.99
CA ASN A 111 3.56 -13.98 -11.02
C ASN A 111 4.57 -13.99 -9.87
N VAL A 112 4.91 -12.84 -9.30
CA VAL A 112 5.91 -12.72 -8.22
C VAL A 112 5.38 -13.34 -6.94
N MET A 113 4.15 -13.00 -6.55
CA MET A 113 3.52 -13.55 -5.36
C MET A 113 3.14 -15.02 -5.54
N LEU A 114 2.76 -15.42 -6.76
CA LEU A 114 2.54 -16.84 -7.10
C LEU A 114 3.81 -17.66 -6.92
N ALA A 115 4.97 -17.16 -7.33
CA ALA A 115 6.26 -17.83 -7.14
C ALA A 115 6.63 -17.97 -5.64
N ALA A 116 6.16 -17.07 -4.80
CA ALA A 116 6.30 -17.11 -3.33
C ALA A 116 5.15 -17.90 -2.65
N GLY A 117 4.29 -18.60 -3.39
CA GLY A 117 3.21 -19.43 -2.84
C GLY A 117 1.96 -18.67 -2.39
N PHE A 118 1.86 -17.36 -2.69
CA PHE A 118 0.71 -16.52 -2.32
C PHE A 118 -0.26 -16.38 -3.49
N TYR A 119 -1.51 -16.75 -3.26
CA TYR A 119 -2.56 -16.70 -4.26
C TYR A 119 -3.79 -15.97 -3.73
N ASN A 120 -3.85 -14.67 -3.97
CA ASN A 120 -5.00 -13.85 -3.63
C ASN A 120 -5.64 -13.29 -4.90
N ARG A 121 -6.93 -13.56 -5.10
CA ARG A 121 -7.75 -12.98 -6.17
C ARG A 121 -8.88 -12.18 -5.57
N THR A 122 -9.28 -11.13 -6.28
CA THR A 122 -10.45 -10.33 -5.93
C THR A 122 -11.14 -9.83 -7.19
N THR A 123 -12.37 -9.39 -7.04
CA THR A 123 -13.15 -8.71 -8.07
C THR A 123 -13.38 -7.26 -7.68
N GLU A 124 -13.77 -6.43 -8.65
CA GLU A 124 -14.12 -5.04 -8.36
C GLU A 124 -15.24 -4.94 -7.32
N ASN A 125 -16.27 -5.77 -7.44
CA ASN A 125 -17.39 -5.77 -6.49
C ASN A 125 -16.94 -6.10 -5.08
N GLU A 126 -16.09 -7.14 -4.89
CA GLU A 126 -15.54 -7.47 -3.58
C GLU A 126 -14.70 -6.31 -2.98
N VAL A 127 -13.92 -5.62 -3.81
CA VAL A 127 -13.15 -4.44 -3.37
C VAL A 127 -14.08 -3.33 -2.90
N ARG A 128 -15.14 -3.03 -3.68
CA ARG A 128 -16.16 -2.03 -3.31
C ARG A 128 -16.85 -2.38 -2.01
N GLU A 129 -17.23 -3.64 -1.83
CA GLU A 129 -17.86 -4.14 -0.59
C GLU A 129 -16.91 -3.96 0.60
N MET A 130 -15.65 -4.40 0.48
CA MET A 130 -14.67 -4.28 1.56
C MET A 130 -14.41 -2.81 1.98
N ILE A 131 -14.33 -1.89 1.01
CA ILE A 131 -14.14 -0.46 1.29
C ILE A 131 -15.39 0.10 1.99
N SER A 132 -16.60 -0.28 1.53
CA SER A 132 -17.86 0.16 2.13
C SER A 132 -18.04 -0.38 3.55
N GLU A 133 -17.72 -1.65 3.81
CA GLU A 133 -17.74 -2.27 5.13
C GLU A 133 -16.72 -1.59 6.09
N ALA A 134 -15.60 -1.10 5.56
CA ALA A 134 -14.64 -0.32 6.33
C ALA A 134 -15.17 1.09 6.69
N GLY A 135 -16.33 1.49 6.14
CA GLY A 135 -16.97 2.78 6.39
C GLY A 135 -16.53 3.90 5.47
N TYR A 136 -16.00 3.56 4.30
CA TYR A 136 -15.56 4.50 3.27
C TYR A 136 -16.38 4.35 1.98
N SER A 137 -16.40 5.40 1.16
CA SER A 137 -17.03 5.38 -0.17
C SER A 137 -16.02 4.94 -1.22
N PRO A 138 -16.22 3.80 -1.91
CA PRO A 138 -15.29 3.32 -2.92
C PRO A 138 -15.41 4.17 -4.19
N ILE A 139 -14.28 4.71 -4.66
CA ILE A 139 -14.17 5.44 -5.92
C ILE A 139 -13.12 4.74 -6.77
N GLN A 140 -13.44 4.51 -8.04
CA GLN A 140 -12.50 3.92 -8.99
C GLN A 140 -11.57 5.00 -9.53
N ARG A 141 -10.30 4.66 -9.67
CA ARG A 141 -9.25 5.51 -10.23
C ARG A 141 -8.49 4.83 -11.38
N LEU A 142 -7.87 5.63 -12.21
CA LEU A 142 -6.87 5.20 -13.19
C LEU A 142 -5.48 5.05 -12.51
N THR A 143 -4.52 4.52 -13.25
CA THR A 143 -3.13 4.35 -12.75
C THR A 143 -2.47 5.67 -12.38
N ASN A 144 -2.81 6.76 -13.08
CA ASN A 144 -2.34 8.12 -12.80
C ASN A 144 -3.13 8.84 -11.68
N TYR A 145 -3.96 8.11 -10.95
CA TYR A 145 -4.83 8.60 -9.86
C TYR A 145 -5.98 9.53 -10.29
N GLU A 146 -6.24 9.72 -11.58
CA GLU A 146 -7.47 10.37 -12.05
C GLU A 146 -8.70 9.52 -11.71
N LEU A 147 -9.74 10.17 -11.19
CA LEU A 147 -10.97 9.50 -10.80
C LEU A 147 -11.80 9.12 -12.04
N VAL A 148 -12.34 7.93 -12.05
CA VAL A 148 -13.26 7.49 -13.11
C VAL A 148 -14.65 8.06 -12.88
N VAL A 149 -15.11 8.91 -13.80
CA VAL A 149 -16.42 9.57 -13.71
C VAL A 149 -17.54 8.52 -13.67
N GLY A 150 -18.49 8.68 -12.74
CA GLY A 150 -19.60 7.74 -12.55
C GLY A 150 -19.31 6.56 -11.62
N SER A 151 -18.09 6.43 -11.10
CA SER A 151 -17.73 5.35 -10.18
C SER A 151 -17.98 5.65 -8.69
N GLY A 152 -18.84 6.62 -8.37
CA GLY A 152 -19.11 7.08 -6.98
C GLY A 152 -18.55 8.47 -6.67
N ALA A 153 -17.99 9.16 -7.66
CA ALA A 153 -17.36 10.47 -7.49
C ALA A 153 -18.34 11.61 -7.13
N GLU A 154 -19.66 11.41 -7.27
CA GLU A 154 -20.67 12.43 -7.01
C GLU A 154 -20.83 12.79 -5.52
N LEU A 155 -20.32 11.99 -4.59
CA LEU A 155 -20.47 12.21 -3.15
C LEU A 155 -19.32 13.00 -2.49
N ALA A 156 -18.24 13.27 -3.20
CA ALA A 156 -17.05 13.92 -2.63
C ALA A 156 -17.01 15.45 -2.82
N SER A 157 -17.93 16.05 -3.59
CA SER A 157 -17.89 17.48 -3.93
C SER A 157 -18.74 18.38 -3.02
N THR A 158 -19.33 17.84 -1.96
CA THR A 158 -20.19 18.63 -1.06
C THR A 158 -19.80 18.43 0.40
N LYS A 159 -18.67 19.01 0.80
CA LYS A 159 -18.44 19.46 2.19
C LYS A 159 -17.31 20.47 2.23
#